data_fa24607dd3bae5b0a5a98b54da6c13d5
#
_entry.id   fa24607dd3bae5b0a5a98b54da6c13d5
#
_cell.length_a   1.000
_cell.length_b   1.000
_cell.length_c   1.000
_cell.angle_alpha   90.00
_cell.angle_beta   90.00
_cell.angle_gamma   90.00
#
_symmetry.space_group_name_H-M   'P 1'
#
loop_
_entity.id
_entity.type
_entity.pdbx_description
1 polymer ?
#
loop_
_entity_poly.entity_id
_entity_poly.type
_entity_poly.pdbx_seq_one_letter_code
_entity_poly.pdbx_strand_id
1 'polypeptide(L)'
;SEDSAFETLEKALPFKAWIDGVGLDSSEVGNPPQKFANVFGAARELGFRTVAHAGEEGPASYIWDALDILKTERIDHGVRCVDDPLLVARLVAERVPLTVCPLSNLKLRVFDSMADHNILELLDKGVCVTVNSDDPAYFGGYMNDNYQALADSLMASKEQIRRLALNSVEACWLPEKEKETLRNRILAY
;
A
#
# COMPACT_ATOMS: atom_id res chain seq x y z
N SER A 1 -10.31 12.39 14.85
CA SER A 1 -9.32 12.79 15.88
C SER A 1 -8.58 11.55 16.38
N GLU A 2 -7.43 11.71 17.01
CA GLU A 2 -6.70 10.60 17.63
C GLU A 2 -7.52 9.96 18.76
N ASP A 3 -8.31 10.73 19.51
CA ASP A 3 -9.21 10.19 20.54
C ASP A 3 -10.22 9.20 19.95
N SER A 4 -10.83 9.54 18.82
CA SER A 4 -11.75 8.64 18.12
C SER A 4 -11.03 7.36 17.61
N ALA A 5 -9.77 7.46 17.23
CA ALA A 5 -8.98 6.31 16.84
C ALA A 5 -8.67 5.40 18.05
N PHE A 6 -8.42 5.95 19.23
CA PHE A 6 -8.30 5.19 20.47
C PHE A 6 -9.60 4.45 20.82
N GLU A 7 -10.76 5.11 20.70
CA GLU A 7 -12.05 4.43 20.89
C GLU A 7 -12.25 3.26 19.93
N THR A 8 -11.81 3.41 18.67
CA THR A 8 -11.88 2.35 17.65
C THR A 8 -10.94 1.19 18.02
N LEU A 9 -9.72 1.49 18.46
CA LEU A 9 -8.75 0.49 18.91
C LEU A 9 -9.30 -0.30 20.10
N GLU A 10 -9.85 0.37 21.11
CA GLU A 10 -10.47 -0.28 22.27
C GLU A 10 -11.62 -1.21 21.88
N LYS A 11 -12.49 -0.77 20.98
CA LYS A 11 -13.60 -1.60 20.46
C LYS A 11 -13.13 -2.79 19.63
N ALA A 12 -11.95 -2.72 19.03
CA ALA A 12 -11.35 -3.81 18.26
C ALA A 12 -10.73 -4.90 19.13
N LEU A 13 -10.29 -4.57 20.37
CA LEU A 13 -9.58 -5.52 21.24
C LEU A 13 -10.30 -6.86 21.49
N PRO A 14 -11.63 -6.91 21.72
CA PRO A 14 -12.33 -8.18 21.86
C PRO A 14 -12.22 -9.08 20.64
N PHE A 15 -11.91 -8.52 19.48
CA PHE A 15 -11.81 -9.19 18.19
C PHE A 15 -10.37 -9.38 17.71
N LYS A 16 -9.38 -9.11 18.56
CA LYS A 16 -7.96 -9.13 18.21
C LYS A 16 -7.52 -10.43 17.51
N ALA A 17 -8.08 -11.57 17.90
CA ALA A 17 -7.76 -12.86 17.27
C ALA A 17 -8.13 -12.95 15.77
N TRP A 18 -8.90 -11.99 15.26
CA TRP A 18 -9.38 -11.92 13.88
C TRP A 18 -8.78 -10.74 13.10
N ILE A 19 -7.94 -9.93 13.76
CA ILE A 19 -7.39 -8.69 13.22
C ILE A 19 -5.87 -8.80 13.25
N ASP A 20 -5.22 -8.79 12.08
CA ASP A 20 -3.76 -8.86 11.97
C ASP A 20 -3.11 -7.48 12.18
N GLY A 21 -3.79 -6.42 11.78
CA GLY A 21 -3.25 -5.07 11.86
C GLY A 21 -4.29 -3.96 11.86
N VAL A 22 -3.81 -2.74 12.04
CA VAL A 22 -4.59 -1.51 11.98
C VAL A 22 -4.03 -0.60 10.91
N GLY A 23 -4.89 0.20 10.27
CA GLY A 23 -4.53 1.12 9.21
C GLY A 23 -4.98 2.54 9.49
N LEU A 24 -4.23 3.51 8.96
CA LEU A 24 -4.70 4.88 8.76
C LEU A 24 -5.21 4.96 7.33
N ASP A 25 -6.48 5.24 7.15
CA ASP A 25 -7.09 5.31 5.82
C ASP A 25 -7.92 6.58 5.62
N SER A 26 -8.62 6.67 4.47
CA SER A 26 -9.46 7.79 4.07
C SER A 26 -8.62 9.03 3.71
N SER A 27 -9.19 10.24 3.79
CA SER A 27 -8.57 11.48 3.32
C SER A 27 -7.25 11.80 4.00
N GLU A 28 -6.16 11.86 3.23
CA GLU A 28 -4.83 12.25 3.71
C GLU A 28 -4.72 13.75 3.94
N VAL A 29 -5.34 14.56 3.08
CA VAL A 29 -5.19 16.03 3.11
C VAL A 29 -5.73 16.59 4.42
N GLY A 30 -4.86 17.26 5.17
CA GLY A 30 -5.19 17.81 6.49
C GLY A 30 -5.17 16.78 7.64
N ASN A 31 -4.81 15.53 7.35
CA ASN A 31 -4.68 14.47 8.33
C ASN A 31 -3.30 13.80 8.28
N PRO A 32 -2.22 14.55 8.58
CA PRO A 32 -0.86 14.01 8.52
C PRO A 32 -0.68 12.85 9.52
N PRO A 33 0.17 11.87 9.20
CA PRO A 33 0.44 10.71 10.06
C PRO A 33 0.79 11.04 11.50
N GLN A 34 1.55 12.11 11.75
CA GLN A 34 1.93 12.54 13.12
C GLN A 34 0.74 12.72 14.06
N LYS A 35 -0.43 13.08 13.51
CA LYS A 35 -1.68 13.26 14.27
C LYS A 35 -2.13 11.98 15.00
N PHE A 36 -1.62 10.82 14.59
CA PHE A 36 -2.02 9.50 15.07
C PHE A 36 -0.87 8.72 15.73
N ALA A 37 0.21 9.41 16.10
CA ALA A 37 1.43 8.79 16.61
C ALA A 37 1.20 7.93 17.86
N ASN A 38 0.39 8.42 18.81
CA ASN A 38 0.16 7.73 20.08
C ASN A 38 -0.72 6.49 19.92
N VAL A 39 -1.80 6.57 19.13
CA VAL A 39 -2.69 5.42 18.90
C VAL A 39 -1.99 4.31 18.12
N PHE A 40 -1.13 4.65 17.15
CA PHE A 40 -0.30 3.66 16.43
C PHE A 40 0.77 3.05 17.35
N GLY A 41 1.35 3.86 18.25
CA GLY A 41 2.23 3.36 19.31
C GLY A 41 1.54 2.29 20.16
N ALA A 42 0.35 2.62 20.70
CA ALA A 42 -0.46 1.71 21.50
C ALA A 42 -0.86 0.44 20.72
N ALA A 43 -1.23 0.58 19.45
CA ALA A 43 -1.59 -0.57 18.62
C ALA A 43 -0.40 -1.56 18.46
N ARG A 44 0.82 -1.04 18.23
CA ARG A 44 2.03 -1.88 18.15
C ARG A 44 2.36 -2.56 19.47
N GLU A 45 2.23 -1.86 20.61
CA GLU A 45 2.40 -2.44 21.95
C GLU A 45 1.41 -3.58 22.21
N LEU A 46 0.22 -3.49 21.64
CA LEU A 46 -0.78 -4.55 21.65
C LEU A 46 -0.47 -5.68 20.66
N GLY A 47 0.57 -5.55 19.82
CA GLY A 47 1.00 -6.56 18.87
C GLY A 47 0.23 -6.55 17.55
N PHE A 48 -0.43 -5.44 17.19
CA PHE A 48 -0.97 -5.24 15.85
C PHE A 48 0.13 -4.80 14.89
N ARG A 49 0.04 -5.24 13.65
CA ARG A 49 0.78 -4.67 12.52
C ARG A 49 0.18 -3.33 12.13
N THR A 50 0.95 -2.49 11.46
CA THR A 50 0.50 -1.15 11.08
C THR A 50 0.71 -0.88 9.61
N VAL A 51 -0.29 -0.25 8.98
CA VAL A 51 -0.25 0.26 7.60
C VAL A 51 -0.80 1.68 7.58
N ALA A 52 -0.56 2.43 6.52
CA ALA A 52 -1.14 3.76 6.37
C ALA A 52 -1.27 4.15 4.91
N HIS A 53 -2.40 4.79 4.55
CA HIS A 53 -2.48 5.65 3.38
C HIS A 53 -1.50 6.80 3.55
N ALA A 54 -0.56 6.94 2.64
CA ALA A 54 0.37 8.05 2.61
C ALA A 54 0.92 8.25 1.19
N GLY A 55 0.89 9.47 0.70
CA GLY A 55 1.39 9.80 -0.63
C GLY A 55 0.49 9.33 -1.77
N GLU A 56 -0.81 9.29 -1.57
CA GLU A 56 -1.82 9.27 -2.64
C GLU A 56 -2.20 10.69 -3.01
N GLU A 57 -2.94 11.38 -2.12
CA GLU A 57 -3.29 12.79 -2.24
C GLU A 57 -2.28 13.69 -1.49
N GLY A 58 -1.74 13.19 -0.38
CA GLY A 58 -0.78 13.88 0.46
C GLY A 58 0.64 13.87 -0.12
N PRO A 59 1.54 14.71 0.39
CA PRO A 59 2.92 14.82 -0.09
C PRO A 59 3.78 13.62 0.31
N ALA A 60 4.94 13.46 -0.35
CA ALA A 60 5.94 12.43 -0.02
C ALA A 60 6.38 12.45 1.46
N SER A 61 6.33 13.62 2.12
CA SER A 61 6.63 13.73 3.55
C SER A 61 5.69 12.89 4.43
N TYR A 62 4.45 12.64 3.99
CA TYR A 62 3.54 11.77 4.75
C TYR A 62 4.02 10.31 4.73
N ILE A 63 4.68 9.87 3.67
CA ILE A 63 5.28 8.54 3.61
C ILE A 63 6.44 8.45 4.61
N TRP A 64 7.31 9.49 4.67
CA TRP A 64 8.36 9.56 5.70
C TRP A 64 7.78 9.45 7.10
N ASP A 65 6.73 10.22 7.40
CA ASP A 65 6.09 10.23 8.71
C ASP A 65 5.41 8.91 9.05
N ALA A 66 4.75 8.27 8.07
CA ALA A 66 4.18 6.94 8.25
C ALA A 66 5.25 5.91 8.62
N LEU A 67 6.40 5.93 7.95
CA LEU A 67 7.52 5.04 8.23
C LEU A 67 8.22 5.38 9.55
N ASP A 68 8.48 6.65 9.82
CA ASP A 68 9.33 7.08 10.94
C ASP A 68 8.57 7.29 12.24
N ILE A 69 7.32 7.71 12.17
CA ILE A 69 6.49 8.02 13.34
C ILE A 69 5.52 6.88 13.62
N LEU A 70 4.70 6.49 12.62
CA LEU A 70 3.73 5.41 12.80
C LEU A 70 4.40 4.03 12.78
N LYS A 71 5.62 3.92 12.23
CA LYS A 71 6.37 2.66 12.08
C LYS A 71 5.57 1.64 11.28
N THR A 72 4.96 2.09 10.18
CA THR A 72 4.19 1.22 9.31
C THR A 72 5.07 0.22 8.58
N GLU A 73 4.56 -0.99 8.43
CA GLU A 73 5.25 -2.08 7.72
C GLU A 73 4.95 -2.06 6.21
N ARG A 74 3.92 -1.31 5.81
CA ARG A 74 3.45 -1.16 4.45
C ARG A 74 2.80 0.21 4.30
N ILE A 75 2.94 0.80 3.11
CA ILE A 75 2.29 2.06 2.74
C ILE A 75 1.20 1.74 1.73
N ASP A 76 0.00 2.22 2.00
CA ASP A 76 -1.08 2.12 1.04
C ASP A 76 -0.97 3.31 0.07
N HIS A 77 -1.15 3.02 -1.22
CA HIS A 77 -0.86 3.86 -2.40
C HIS A 77 0.61 4.24 -2.54
N GLY A 78 1.09 5.29 -1.90
CA GLY A 78 2.49 5.71 -1.90
C GLY A 78 3.02 6.23 -3.24
N VAL A 79 2.16 6.52 -4.21
CA VAL A 79 2.55 6.87 -5.59
C VAL A 79 3.33 8.17 -5.69
N ARG A 80 3.17 9.09 -4.73
CA ARG A 80 3.92 10.35 -4.66
C ARG A 80 5.32 10.22 -4.07
N CYS A 81 5.77 9.02 -3.75
CA CYS A 81 7.17 8.81 -3.37
C CYS A 81 8.15 9.25 -4.45
N VAL A 82 7.73 9.31 -5.73
CA VAL A 82 8.54 9.80 -6.86
C VAL A 82 8.97 11.26 -6.71
N ASP A 83 8.25 12.05 -5.91
CA ASP A 83 8.56 13.46 -5.65
C ASP A 83 9.84 13.60 -4.80
N ASP A 84 10.32 12.51 -4.18
CA ASP A 84 11.53 12.48 -3.35
C ASP A 84 12.42 11.26 -3.70
N PRO A 85 13.52 11.46 -4.44
CA PRO A 85 14.43 10.37 -4.80
C PRO A 85 15.07 9.65 -3.60
N LEU A 86 15.25 10.32 -2.45
CA LEU A 86 15.79 9.69 -1.24
C LEU A 86 14.76 8.74 -0.63
N LEU A 87 13.48 9.12 -0.68
CA LEU A 87 12.39 8.25 -0.26
C LEU A 87 12.31 7.00 -1.15
N VAL A 88 12.38 7.16 -2.47
CA VAL A 88 12.40 6.02 -3.40
C VAL A 88 13.58 5.09 -3.07
N ALA A 89 14.78 5.65 -2.86
CA ALA A 89 15.96 4.85 -2.50
C ALA A 89 15.76 4.07 -1.19
N ARG A 90 15.14 4.68 -0.19
CA ARG A 90 14.79 4.03 1.08
C ARG A 90 13.78 2.90 0.89
N LEU A 91 12.68 3.16 0.17
CA LEU A 91 11.64 2.15 -0.10
C LEU A 91 12.21 0.92 -0.82
N VAL A 92 13.16 1.12 -1.74
CA VAL A 92 13.87 0.03 -2.42
C VAL A 92 14.79 -0.71 -1.44
N ALA A 93 15.60 0.00 -0.66
CA ALA A 93 16.60 -0.60 0.24
C ALA A 93 15.94 -1.41 1.37
N GLU A 94 14.86 -0.88 1.96
CA GLU A 94 14.12 -1.50 3.06
C GLU A 94 13.03 -2.46 2.57
N ARG A 95 12.81 -2.56 1.25
CA ARG A 95 11.75 -3.39 0.64
C ARG A 95 10.37 -3.08 1.22
N VAL A 96 10.09 -1.81 1.52
CA VAL A 96 8.78 -1.40 2.00
C VAL A 96 7.74 -1.55 0.89
N PRO A 97 6.66 -2.35 1.10
CA PRO A 97 5.65 -2.53 0.08
C PRO A 97 4.76 -1.30 -0.08
N LEU A 98 4.42 -0.98 -1.33
CA LEU A 98 3.38 -0.01 -1.67
C LEU A 98 2.16 -0.76 -2.25
N THR A 99 0.97 -0.59 -1.66
CA THR A 99 -0.27 -1.19 -2.15
C THR A 99 -0.97 -0.23 -3.12
N VAL A 100 -0.52 -0.22 -4.36
CA VAL A 100 -0.98 0.71 -5.39
C VAL A 100 -2.33 0.26 -5.96
N CYS A 101 -3.27 1.19 -6.12
CA CYS A 101 -4.63 0.95 -6.56
C CYS A 101 -4.92 1.72 -7.86
N PRO A 102 -4.52 1.20 -9.05
CA PRO A 102 -4.48 1.99 -10.28
C PRO A 102 -5.82 2.61 -10.69
N LEU A 103 -6.91 1.84 -10.67
CA LEU A 103 -8.23 2.34 -11.06
C LEU A 103 -8.82 3.32 -10.03
N SER A 104 -8.57 3.11 -8.74
CA SER A 104 -8.94 4.05 -7.68
C SER A 104 -8.19 5.37 -7.85
N ASN A 105 -6.88 5.33 -8.07
CA ASN A 105 -6.07 6.53 -8.27
C ASN A 105 -6.55 7.38 -9.46
N LEU A 106 -7.09 6.76 -10.52
CA LEU A 106 -7.71 7.49 -11.62
C LEU A 106 -9.04 8.12 -11.19
N LYS A 107 -9.87 7.39 -10.48
CA LYS A 107 -11.18 7.90 -10.02
C LYS A 107 -11.03 9.08 -9.06
N LEU A 108 -10.03 9.04 -8.21
CA LEU A 108 -9.67 10.12 -7.28
C LEU A 108 -8.86 11.24 -7.96
N ARG A 109 -8.55 11.10 -9.26
CA ARG A 109 -7.78 12.08 -10.05
C ARG A 109 -6.38 12.34 -9.48
N VAL A 110 -5.77 11.33 -8.90
CA VAL A 110 -4.35 11.33 -8.56
C VAL A 110 -3.51 11.35 -9.85
N PHE A 111 -4.02 10.68 -10.89
CA PHE A 111 -3.52 10.74 -12.27
C PHE A 111 -4.66 11.10 -13.22
N ASP A 112 -4.35 11.85 -14.28
CA ASP A 112 -5.34 12.25 -15.29
C ASP A 112 -5.79 11.08 -16.17
N SER A 113 -4.86 10.18 -16.48
CA SER A 113 -5.13 8.96 -17.24
C SER A 113 -4.26 7.78 -16.78
N MET A 114 -4.65 6.55 -17.16
CA MET A 114 -3.82 5.37 -16.87
C MET A 114 -2.45 5.47 -17.54
N ALA A 115 -2.34 6.14 -18.67
CA ALA A 115 -1.06 6.32 -19.36
C ALA A 115 -0.05 7.15 -18.55
N ASP A 116 -0.53 7.99 -17.63
CA ASP A 116 0.32 8.82 -16.76
C ASP A 116 0.70 8.11 -15.46
N HIS A 117 0.10 6.94 -15.19
CA HIS A 117 0.28 6.23 -13.92
C HIS A 117 1.68 5.65 -13.78
N ASN A 118 2.34 5.94 -12.66
CA ASN A 118 3.77 5.66 -12.44
C ASN A 118 4.12 4.27 -11.88
N ILE A 119 3.14 3.36 -11.74
CA ILE A 119 3.36 2.04 -11.11
C ILE A 119 4.46 1.23 -11.79
N LEU A 120 4.55 1.22 -13.12
CA LEU A 120 5.60 0.49 -13.82
C LEU A 120 6.97 1.17 -13.69
N GLU A 121 7.01 2.50 -13.62
CA GLU A 121 8.24 3.24 -13.32
C GLU A 121 8.78 2.87 -11.94
N LEU A 122 7.90 2.84 -10.93
CA LEU A 122 8.25 2.44 -9.56
C LEU A 122 8.74 0.98 -9.51
N LEU A 123 8.04 0.07 -10.21
CA LEU A 123 8.45 -1.32 -10.33
C LEU A 123 9.85 -1.45 -10.94
N ASP A 124 10.14 -0.71 -12.01
CA ASP A 124 11.42 -0.77 -12.71
C ASP A 124 12.56 -0.11 -11.92
N LYS A 125 12.25 0.83 -11.05
CA LYS A 125 13.19 1.36 -10.03
C LYS A 125 13.45 0.37 -8.89
N GLY A 126 12.73 -0.75 -8.82
CA GLY A 126 12.91 -1.80 -7.81
C GLY A 126 12.06 -1.63 -6.56
N VAL A 127 11.13 -0.67 -6.52
CA VAL A 127 10.17 -0.53 -5.42
C VAL A 127 9.27 -1.76 -5.35
N CYS A 128 8.97 -2.23 -4.16
CA CYS A 128 8.04 -3.34 -3.93
C CYS A 128 6.58 -2.88 -4.11
N VAL A 129 6.19 -2.54 -5.34
CA VAL A 129 4.81 -2.17 -5.66
C VAL A 129 3.97 -3.40 -5.91
N THR A 130 2.73 -3.38 -5.41
CA THR A 130 1.70 -4.39 -5.65
C THR A 130 0.49 -3.77 -6.35
N VAL A 131 -0.35 -4.58 -6.97
CA VAL A 131 -1.61 -4.13 -7.58
C VAL A 131 -2.75 -4.50 -6.66
N ASN A 132 -3.64 -3.54 -6.41
CA ASN A 132 -4.77 -3.70 -5.51
C ASN A 132 -6.01 -3.03 -6.12
N SER A 133 -7.19 -3.39 -5.63
CA SER A 133 -8.47 -2.89 -6.18
C SER A 133 -9.05 -1.72 -5.40
N ASP A 134 -8.53 -1.46 -4.18
CA ASP A 134 -9.17 -0.54 -3.25
C ASP A 134 -10.63 -0.95 -3.00
N ASP A 135 -11.57 -0.04 -3.09
CA ASP A 135 -13.01 -0.27 -2.96
C ASP A 135 -13.66 -0.52 -4.34
N PRO A 136 -13.63 -1.76 -4.89
CA PRO A 136 -14.04 -2.03 -6.26
C PRO A 136 -15.53 -1.73 -6.51
N ALA A 137 -16.38 -1.86 -5.50
CA ALA A 137 -17.78 -1.52 -5.60
C ALA A 137 -18.02 -0.01 -5.71
N TYR A 138 -17.10 0.81 -5.19
CA TYR A 138 -17.16 2.27 -5.20
C TYR A 138 -16.42 2.87 -6.41
N PHE A 139 -15.16 2.47 -6.62
CA PHE A 139 -14.31 3.01 -7.69
C PHE A 139 -14.51 2.31 -9.03
N GLY A 140 -15.07 1.10 -9.03
CA GLY A 140 -15.17 0.21 -10.19
C GLY A 140 -13.84 -0.52 -10.45
N GLY A 141 -13.94 -1.74 -10.99
CA GLY A 141 -12.78 -2.56 -11.32
C GLY A 141 -12.26 -3.41 -10.16
N TYR A 142 -12.40 -4.72 -10.29
CA TYR A 142 -11.83 -5.71 -9.37
C TYR A 142 -10.35 -5.96 -9.70
N MET A 143 -9.73 -6.93 -9.02
CA MET A 143 -8.29 -7.20 -9.17
C MET A 143 -7.86 -7.43 -10.62
N ASN A 144 -8.58 -8.26 -11.36
CA ASN A 144 -8.24 -8.56 -12.75
C ASN A 144 -8.37 -7.33 -13.65
N ASP A 145 -9.36 -6.45 -13.38
CA ASP A 145 -9.56 -5.22 -14.16
C ASP A 145 -8.38 -4.25 -13.97
N ASN A 146 -7.82 -4.17 -12.75
CA ASN A 146 -6.62 -3.39 -12.48
C ASN A 146 -5.41 -3.91 -13.26
N TYR A 147 -5.15 -5.23 -13.24
CA TYR A 147 -4.09 -5.84 -14.05
C TYR A 147 -4.31 -5.65 -15.56
N GLN A 148 -5.57 -5.80 -16.03
CA GLN A 148 -5.91 -5.59 -17.43
C GLN A 148 -5.67 -4.14 -17.86
N ALA A 149 -6.05 -3.18 -17.02
CA ALA A 149 -5.82 -1.77 -17.29
C ALA A 149 -4.33 -1.43 -17.44
N LEU A 150 -3.45 -2.04 -16.64
CA LEU A 150 -2.01 -1.89 -16.77
C LEU A 150 -1.50 -2.51 -18.09
N ALA A 151 -2.02 -3.69 -18.46
CA ALA A 151 -1.63 -4.35 -19.69
C ALA A 151 -2.07 -3.55 -20.92
N ASP A 152 -3.30 -3.03 -20.93
CA ASP A 152 -3.87 -2.34 -22.08
C ASP A 152 -3.35 -0.90 -22.24
N SER A 153 -3.18 -0.18 -21.15
CA SER A 153 -2.87 1.26 -21.20
C SER A 153 -1.39 1.56 -21.03
N LEU A 154 -0.67 0.80 -20.20
CA LEU A 154 0.77 0.96 -19.97
C LEU A 154 1.60 -0.06 -20.75
N MET A 155 0.96 -0.95 -21.51
CA MET A 155 1.63 -2.03 -22.24
C MET A 155 2.50 -2.91 -21.33
N ALA A 156 2.03 -3.13 -20.09
CA ALA A 156 2.78 -3.92 -19.12
C ALA A 156 3.15 -5.31 -19.67
N SER A 157 4.42 -5.63 -19.68
CA SER A 157 4.91 -6.93 -20.15
C SER A 157 4.49 -8.05 -19.19
N LYS A 158 4.47 -9.29 -19.69
CA LYS A 158 4.21 -10.48 -18.84
C LYS A 158 5.17 -10.55 -17.66
N GLU A 159 6.41 -10.14 -17.84
CA GLU A 159 7.40 -10.13 -16.74
C GLU A 159 7.09 -9.07 -15.70
N GLN A 160 6.65 -7.87 -16.09
CA GLN A 160 6.21 -6.84 -15.14
C GLN A 160 4.97 -7.30 -14.38
N ILE A 161 3.98 -7.88 -15.05
CA ILE A 161 2.79 -8.46 -14.41
C ILE A 161 3.19 -9.56 -13.40
N ARG A 162 4.11 -10.45 -13.78
CA ARG A 162 4.64 -11.50 -12.89
C ARG A 162 5.35 -10.89 -11.66
N ARG A 163 6.19 -9.87 -11.86
CA ARG A 163 6.88 -9.18 -10.77
C ARG A 163 5.89 -8.52 -9.81
N LEU A 164 4.85 -7.85 -10.30
CA LEU A 164 3.78 -7.26 -9.48
C LEU A 164 3.07 -8.33 -8.63
N ALA A 165 2.75 -9.48 -9.22
CA ALA A 165 2.15 -10.61 -8.50
C ALA A 165 3.10 -11.21 -7.45
N LEU A 166 4.38 -11.34 -7.75
CA LEU A 166 5.40 -11.82 -6.79
C LEU A 166 5.59 -10.83 -5.63
N ASN A 167 5.58 -9.53 -5.91
CA ASN A 167 5.61 -8.50 -4.89
C ASN A 167 4.40 -8.60 -3.94
N SER A 168 3.21 -8.94 -4.44
CA SER A 168 2.03 -9.14 -3.59
C SER A 168 2.21 -10.31 -2.61
N VAL A 169 2.90 -11.37 -3.05
CA VAL A 169 3.27 -12.48 -2.15
C VAL A 169 4.32 -12.05 -1.13
N GLU A 170 5.30 -11.24 -1.52
CA GLU A 170 6.30 -10.70 -0.61
C GLU A 170 5.66 -9.80 0.45
N ALA A 171 4.76 -8.91 0.01
CA ALA A 171 4.08 -7.91 0.84
C ALA A 171 3.06 -8.49 1.82
N CYS A 172 2.51 -9.68 1.57
CA CYS A 172 1.50 -10.26 2.45
C CYS A 172 2.12 -10.76 3.78
N TRP A 173 1.30 -10.90 4.81
CA TRP A 173 1.73 -11.32 6.14
C TRP A 173 1.57 -12.82 6.40
N LEU A 174 1.48 -13.61 5.35
CA LEU A 174 1.43 -15.06 5.45
C LEU A 174 2.76 -15.65 5.95
N PRO A 175 2.73 -16.83 6.59
CA PRO A 175 3.93 -17.59 6.92
C PRO A 175 4.75 -17.93 5.66
N GLU A 176 6.08 -17.98 5.78
CA GLU A 176 6.98 -18.15 4.64
C GLU A 176 6.67 -19.39 3.79
N LYS A 177 6.28 -20.50 4.43
CA LYS A 177 5.88 -21.73 3.73
C LYS A 177 4.69 -21.51 2.78
N GLU A 178 3.73 -20.67 3.19
CA GLU A 178 2.57 -20.34 2.35
C GLU A 178 2.98 -19.39 1.22
N LYS A 179 3.83 -18.40 1.51
CA LYS A 179 4.43 -17.52 0.50
C LYS A 179 5.20 -18.32 -0.56
N GLU A 180 6.00 -19.30 -0.15
CA GLU A 180 6.73 -20.17 -1.07
C GLU A 180 5.78 -20.94 -2.00
N THR A 181 4.69 -21.46 -1.46
CA THR A 181 3.65 -22.13 -2.25
C THR A 181 3.03 -21.20 -3.30
N LEU A 182 2.72 -19.96 -2.92
CA LEU A 182 2.17 -18.96 -3.84
C LEU A 182 3.19 -18.53 -4.90
N ARG A 183 4.46 -18.30 -4.52
CA ARG A 183 5.55 -18.00 -5.47
C ARG A 183 5.67 -19.09 -6.53
N ASN A 184 5.73 -20.35 -6.10
CA ASN A 184 5.87 -21.48 -7.02
C ASN A 184 4.70 -21.58 -7.99
N ARG A 185 3.48 -21.28 -7.55
CA ARG A 185 2.31 -21.22 -8.44
C ARG A 185 2.44 -20.11 -9.47
N ILE A 186 2.87 -18.90 -9.08
CA ILE A 186 3.07 -17.78 -10.02
C ILE A 186 4.19 -18.10 -11.03
N LEU A 187 5.29 -18.71 -10.57
CA LEU A 187 6.43 -19.04 -11.45
C LEU A 187 6.14 -20.19 -12.43
N ALA A 188 5.11 -20.98 -12.19
CA ALA A 188 4.69 -22.05 -13.09
C ALA A 188 3.88 -21.57 -14.31
N TYR A 189 3.47 -20.32 -14.35
CA TYR A 189 2.79 -19.65 -15.48
C TYR A 189 3.76 -18.75 -16.26
#